data_6676b167927ff5abb310235a186bf5f4
#
_entry.id   6676b167927ff5abb310235a186bf5f4
#
_cell.length_a   1.000
_cell.length_b   1.000
_cell.length_c   1.000
_cell.angle_alpha   90.00
_cell.angle_beta   90.00
_cell.angle_gamma   90.00
#
_symmetry.space_group_name_H-M   'P 1'
#
loop_
_entity.id
_entity.type
_entity.pdbx_description
1 polymer ?
#
loop_
_entity_poly.entity_id
_entity_poly.type
_entity_poly.pdbx_seq_one_letter_code
_entity_poly.pdbx_strand_id
1 'polypeptide(L)'
;MKKKYLKIDNIPAVIWGAGSSKVFLAVHGNKSNKEDIVIEMLAKTAVNRGYQIVSFDLPKHGDRVYEDTLCNAQNCTEELLKIYDYVKGKYEKISLWACSLGAFFSLLAYQCVKFNQCLFLSPVVDMQRLIENMMIWFEINEEKLKEQKMIETSIGETLYYDYYCYVKEHSVTEWNSQTMILYGENDNLCEYEYIKKFASHFNCDLKIMENGEHFFHLKNQLEFYQNWLEEKVK
;
A
#
# COMPACT_ATOMS: atom_id res chain seq x y z
N MET A 1 -19.24 12.48 6.74
CA MET A 1 -18.13 13.03 5.90
C MET A 1 -18.56 13.02 4.44
N LYS A 2 -18.25 14.10 3.68
CA LYS A 2 -18.62 14.20 2.26
C LYS A 2 -17.72 13.28 1.43
N LYS A 3 -18.31 12.52 0.48
CA LYS A 3 -17.60 11.68 -0.49
C LYS A 3 -17.97 12.17 -1.91
N LYS A 4 -16.98 12.21 -2.80
CA LYS A 4 -17.18 12.49 -4.23
C LYS A 4 -16.53 11.36 -5.03
N TYR A 5 -17.33 10.60 -5.75
CA TYR A 5 -16.88 9.55 -6.66
C TYR A 5 -16.53 10.15 -8.02
N LEU A 6 -15.44 9.67 -8.60
CA LEU A 6 -14.95 10.11 -9.92
C LEU A 6 -14.05 9.02 -10.52
N LYS A 7 -13.62 9.26 -11.76
CA LYS A 7 -12.53 8.49 -12.38
C LYS A 7 -11.35 9.42 -12.62
N ILE A 8 -10.15 8.96 -12.29
CA ILE A 8 -8.88 9.60 -12.60
C ILE A 8 -8.18 8.73 -13.64
N ASP A 9 -8.03 9.21 -14.86
CA ASP A 9 -7.50 8.42 -15.99
C ASP A 9 -8.18 7.03 -16.10
N ASN A 10 -9.52 7.00 -16.03
CA ASN A 10 -10.39 5.83 -15.98
C ASN A 10 -10.30 4.98 -14.70
N ILE A 11 -9.42 5.28 -13.74
CA ILE A 11 -9.28 4.57 -12.48
C ILE A 11 -10.38 5.04 -11.52
N PRO A 12 -11.27 4.15 -11.00
CA PRO A 12 -12.28 4.51 -10.02
C PRO A 12 -11.66 5.05 -8.73
N ALA A 13 -12.12 6.22 -8.30
CA ALA A 13 -11.56 6.93 -7.16
C ALA A 13 -12.64 7.61 -6.30
N VAL A 14 -12.29 7.91 -5.05
CA VAL A 14 -13.11 8.67 -4.10
C VAL A 14 -12.29 9.80 -3.52
N ILE A 15 -12.86 11.02 -3.53
CA ILE A 15 -12.36 12.15 -2.76
C ILE A 15 -13.20 12.29 -1.50
N TRP A 16 -12.56 12.21 -0.33
CA TRP A 16 -13.20 12.34 0.97
C TRP A 16 -12.93 13.73 1.55
N GLY A 17 -13.95 14.31 2.17
CA GLY A 17 -13.86 15.62 2.81
C GLY A 17 -14.29 16.78 1.92
N ALA A 18 -14.33 17.98 2.52
CA ALA A 18 -14.55 19.23 1.80
C ALA A 18 -13.27 19.72 1.12
N GLY A 19 -13.35 20.74 0.26
CA GLY A 19 -12.17 21.30 -0.42
C GLY A 19 -11.04 21.69 0.54
N SER A 20 -9.81 21.33 0.18
CA SER A 20 -8.59 21.60 0.94
C SER A 20 -7.41 21.75 -0.02
N SER A 21 -6.36 22.48 0.39
CA SER A 21 -5.07 22.49 -0.31
C SER A 21 -4.14 21.36 0.13
N LYS A 22 -4.55 20.56 1.17
CA LYS A 22 -3.82 19.43 1.70
C LYS A 22 -4.52 18.11 1.35
N VAL A 23 -3.76 17.09 0.96
CA VAL A 23 -4.30 15.77 0.60
C VAL A 23 -3.45 14.64 1.16
N PHE A 24 -4.11 13.55 1.55
CA PHE A 24 -3.50 12.21 1.60
C PHE A 24 -3.90 11.45 0.35
N LEU A 25 -2.91 10.97 -0.37
CA LEU A 25 -3.08 9.92 -1.36
C LEU A 25 -3.11 8.59 -0.62
N ALA A 26 -4.18 7.80 -0.77
CA ALA A 26 -4.38 6.56 -0.05
C ALA A 26 -4.37 5.36 -1.01
N VAL A 27 -3.43 4.43 -0.79
CA VAL A 27 -3.23 3.22 -1.61
C VAL A 27 -3.51 1.99 -0.77
N HIS A 28 -4.59 1.27 -1.10
CA HIS A 28 -5.01 0.08 -0.36
C HIS A 28 -4.12 -1.15 -0.62
N GLY A 29 -4.27 -2.20 0.18
CA GLY A 29 -3.58 -3.47 0.04
C GLY A 29 -4.33 -4.50 -0.80
N ASN A 30 -3.83 -5.75 -0.82
CA ASN A 30 -4.47 -6.87 -1.50
C ASN A 30 -5.85 -7.19 -0.88
N LYS A 31 -6.79 -7.68 -1.70
CA LYS A 31 -8.18 -8.02 -1.31
C LYS A 31 -8.96 -6.88 -0.66
N SER A 32 -8.57 -5.64 -0.89
CA SER A 32 -9.14 -4.41 -0.36
C SER A 32 -9.74 -3.53 -1.48
N ASN A 33 -10.07 -2.28 -1.19
CA ASN A 33 -10.62 -1.33 -2.15
C ASN A 33 -10.46 0.12 -1.64
N LYS A 34 -10.81 1.09 -2.49
CA LYS A 34 -10.75 2.53 -2.17
C LYS A 34 -11.58 3.00 -0.97
N GLU A 35 -12.49 2.18 -0.47
CA GLU A 35 -13.38 2.51 0.65
C GLU A 35 -13.22 1.56 1.83
N ASP A 36 -12.09 0.85 1.90
CA ASP A 36 -11.76 -0.03 3.02
C ASP A 36 -11.87 0.69 4.37
N ILE A 37 -12.22 -0.06 5.41
CA ILE A 37 -12.40 0.48 6.77
C ILE A 37 -11.18 1.26 7.28
N VAL A 38 -9.96 0.80 6.98
CA VAL A 38 -8.73 1.49 7.40
C VAL A 38 -8.54 2.81 6.65
N ILE A 39 -9.00 2.92 5.40
CA ILE A 39 -9.00 4.18 4.65
C ILE A 39 -10.10 5.12 5.18
N GLU A 40 -11.27 4.58 5.52
CA GLU A 40 -12.33 5.39 6.14
C GLU A 40 -11.89 5.97 7.49
N MET A 41 -11.17 5.21 8.31
CA MET A 41 -10.62 5.66 9.58
C MET A 41 -9.57 6.77 9.36
N LEU A 42 -8.64 6.57 8.41
CA LEU A 42 -7.72 7.63 7.99
C LEU A 42 -8.48 8.89 7.57
N ALA A 43 -9.51 8.72 6.73
CA ALA A 43 -10.30 9.84 6.23
C ALA A 43 -11.01 10.60 7.35
N LYS A 44 -11.59 9.91 8.34
CA LYS A 44 -12.21 10.55 9.51
C LYS A 44 -11.20 11.39 10.28
N THR A 45 -10.00 10.87 10.52
CA THR A 45 -8.95 11.58 11.27
C THR A 45 -8.39 12.75 10.47
N ALA A 46 -7.99 12.53 9.22
CA ALA A 46 -7.29 13.53 8.41
C ALA A 46 -8.22 14.66 7.94
N VAL A 47 -9.49 14.38 7.64
CA VAL A 47 -10.47 15.43 7.28
C VAL A 47 -10.71 16.40 8.44
N ASN A 48 -10.76 15.89 9.68
CA ASN A 48 -10.86 16.74 10.88
C ASN A 48 -9.61 17.65 11.08
N ARG A 49 -8.49 17.33 10.41
CA ARG A 49 -7.24 18.12 10.40
C ARG A 49 -7.04 18.94 9.13
N GLY A 50 -8.12 19.07 8.35
CA GLY A 50 -8.15 19.92 7.16
C GLY A 50 -7.51 19.29 5.93
N TYR A 51 -7.42 17.97 5.84
CA TYR A 51 -7.02 17.25 4.63
C TYR A 51 -8.25 16.83 3.80
N GLN A 52 -8.03 16.60 2.52
CA GLN A 52 -8.83 15.66 1.74
C GLN A 52 -8.09 14.32 1.66
N ILE A 53 -8.82 13.24 1.35
CA ILE A 53 -8.22 11.97 0.98
C ILE A 53 -8.59 11.70 -0.47
N VAL A 54 -7.64 11.24 -1.25
CA VAL A 54 -7.87 10.65 -2.57
C VAL A 54 -7.50 9.17 -2.48
N SER A 55 -8.49 8.30 -2.54
CA SER A 55 -8.32 6.85 -2.59
C SER A 55 -8.86 6.31 -3.92
N PHE A 56 -8.31 5.22 -4.43
CA PHE A 56 -8.66 4.63 -5.72
C PHE A 56 -8.48 3.11 -5.69
N ASP A 57 -9.11 2.42 -6.65
CA ASP A 57 -8.99 0.98 -6.76
C ASP A 57 -7.77 0.58 -7.59
N LEU A 58 -6.94 -0.29 -7.04
CA LEU A 58 -5.87 -0.97 -7.78
C LEU A 58 -6.48 -1.94 -8.82
N PRO A 59 -5.74 -2.34 -9.87
CA PRO A 59 -6.17 -3.37 -10.81
C PRO A 59 -6.69 -4.62 -10.10
N LYS A 60 -7.75 -5.25 -10.60
CA LYS A 60 -8.38 -6.45 -10.01
C LYS A 60 -9.03 -6.25 -8.64
N HIS A 61 -9.18 -5.01 -8.17
CA HIS A 61 -9.78 -4.70 -6.86
C HIS A 61 -10.98 -3.74 -6.98
N GLY A 62 -11.86 -3.77 -5.98
CA GLY A 62 -13.00 -2.89 -5.90
C GLY A 62 -13.87 -2.91 -7.16
N ASP A 63 -14.12 -1.73 -7.77
CA ASP A 63 -14.92 -1.63 -9.01
C ASP A 63 -14.20 -2.20 -10.24
N ARG A 64 -12.94 -2.65 -10.10
CA ARG A 64 -12.07 -3.16 -11.16
C ARG A 64 -11.85 -4.68 -11.09
N VAL A 65 -12.59 -5.39 -10.27
CA VAL A 65 -12.40 -6.84 -10.02
C VAL A 65 -12.44 -7.69 -11.29
N TYR A 66 -13.18 -7.26 -12.30
CA TYR A 66 -13.33 -7.96 -13.59
C TYR A 66 -12.43 -7.42 -14.71
N GLU A 67 -11.56 -6.44 -14.44
CA GLU A 67 -10.60 -5.95 -15.45
C GLU A 67 -9.52 -7.00 -15.75
N ASP A 68 -8.96 -6.95 -16.97
CA ASP A 68 -7.89 -7.87 -17.37
C ASP A 68 -6.51 -7.45 -16.87
N THR A 69 -6.33 -6.15 -16.58
CA THR A 69 -5.06 -5.59 -16.06
C THR A 69 -4.66 -6.27 -14.77
N LEU A 70 -3.47 -6.86 -14.73
CA LEU A 70 -2.93 -7.53 -13.55
C LEU A 70 -2.53 -6.52 -12.46
N CYS A 71 -2.79 -6.87 -11.20
CA CYS A 71 -2.29 -6.16 -10.04
C CYS A 71 -0.84 -6.58 -9.74
N ASN A 72 0.09 -6.05 -10.50
CA ASN A 72 1.53 -6.26 -10.36
C ASN A 72 2.27 -4.92 -10.30
N ALA A 73 3.57 -4.94 -9.99
CA ALA A 73 4.34 -3.71 -9.82
C ALA A 73 4.39 -2.86 -11.09
N GLN A 74 4.52 -3.47 -12.27
CA GLN A 74 4.61 -2.75 -13.53
C GLN A 74 3.37 -1.88 -13.77
N ASN A 75 2.19 -2.51 -13.76
CA ASN A 75 0.92 -1.83 -14.01
C ASN A 75 0.56 -0.85 -12.89
N CYS A 76 0.72 -1.28 -11.62
CA CYS A 76 0.37 -0.45 -10.49
C CYS A 76 1.27 0.79 -10.38
N THR A 77 2.57 0.66 -10.63
CA THR A 77 3.50 1.81 -10.61
C THR A 77 3.11 2.85 -11.66
N GLU A 78 2.78 2.42 -12.89
CA GLU A 78 2.31 3.33 -13.94
C GLU A 78 1.02 4.06 -13.54
N GLU A 79 0.05 3.34 -13.01
CA GLU A 79 -1.22 3.94 -12.57
C GLU A 79 -1.04 4.88 -11.37
N LEU A 80 -0.20 4.53 -10.40
CA LEU A 80 0.12 5.39 -9.27
C LEU A 80 0.73 6.73 -9.73
N LEU A 81 1.57 6.73 -10.74
CA LEU A 81 2.11 7.98 -11.30
C LEU A 81 1.01 8.86 -11.92
N LYS A 82 0.04 8.29 -12.65
CA LYS A 82 -1.12 9.02 -13.18
C LYS A 82 -1.97 9.64 -12.07
N ILE A 83 -2.21 8.89 -10.99
CA ILE A 83 -2.93 9.39 -9.81
C ILE A 83 -2.13 10.51 -9.12
N TYR A 84 -0.80 10.37 -9.00
CA TYR A 84 0.05 11.41 -8.42
C TYR A 84 0.02 12.70 -9.24
N ASP A 85 0.09 12.61 -10.57
CA ASP A 85 0.01 13.78 -11.45
C ASP A 85 -1.32 14.53 -11.29
N TYR A 86 -2.42 13.80 -11.12
CA TYR A 86 -3.72 14.40 -10.83
C TYR A 86 -3.72 15.17 -9.49
N VAL A 87 -3.17 14.60 -8.42
CA VAL A 87 -3.13 15.26 -7.10
C VAL A 87 -2.13 16.41 -7.09
N LYS A 88 -0.97 16.25 -7.72
CA LYS A 88 0.06 17.27 -7.83
C LYS A 88 -0.43 18.56 -8.51
N GLY A 89 -1.33 18.42 -9.49
CA GLY A 89 -1.94 19.55 -10.17
C GLY A 89 -3.01 20.31 -9.36
N LYS A 90 -3.40 19.79 -8.17
CA LYS A 90 -4.56 20.31 -7.41
C LYS A 90 -4.28 20.65 -5.96
N TYR A 91 -3.21 20.10 -5.37
CA TYR A 91 -2.94 20.22 -3.95
C TYR A 91 -1.53 20.76 -3.70
N GLU A 92 -1.38 21.60 -2.69
CA GLU A 92 -0.11 22.21 -2.30
C GLU A 92 0.71 21.28 -1.39
N LYS A 93 0.02 20.51 -0.53
CA LYS A 93 0.65 19.57 0.41
C LYS A 93 0.10 18.18 0.15
N ILE A 94 0.97 17.30 -0.30
CA ILE A 94 0.64 15.92 -0.59
C ILE A 94 1.31 15.03 0.44
N SER A 95 0.51 14.22 1.12
CA SER A 95 0.92 13.16 2.03
C SER A 95 0.52 11.81 1.44
N LEU A 96 1.18 10.75 1.87
CA LEU A 96 0.91 9.38 1.40
C LEU A 96 0.45 8.53 2.57
N TRP A 97 -0.58 7.75 2.36
CA TRP A 97 -0.93 6.60 3.18
C TRP A 97 -0.96 5.36 2.29
N ALA A 98 -0.36 4.27 2.76
CA ALA A 98 -0.38 3.03 2.00
C ALA A 98 -0.40 1.79 2.92
N CYS A 99 -1.04 0.72 2.46
CA CYS A 99 -1.20 -0.52 3.20
C CYS A 99 -0.63 -1.69 2.41
N SER A 100 0.12 -2.56 3.08
CA SER A 100 0.57 -3.85 2.56
C SER A 100 1.17 -3.75 1.14
N LEU A 101 0.58 -4.42 0.17
CA LEU A 101 0.96 -4.40 -1.25
C LEU A 101 0.98 -2.98 -1.85
N GLY A 102 0.01 -2.13 -1.45
CA GLY A 102 -0.03 -0.75 -1.89
C GLY A 102 1.17 0.08 -1.42
N ALA A 103 1.77 -0.28 -0.28
CA ALA A 103 3.01 0.36 0.18
C ALA A 103 4.19 0.00 -0.75
N PHE A 104 4.31 -1.26 -1.17
CA PHE A 104 5.36 -1.66 -2.10
C PHE A 104 5.25 -0.94 -3.45
N PHE A 105 4.07 -0.89 -4.03
CA PHE A 105 3.85 -0.16 -5.28
C PHE A 105 4.15 1.34 -5.12
N SER A 106 3.77 1.92 -3.98
CA SER A 106 4.08 3.33 -3.68
C SER A 106 5.58 3.58 -3.52
N LEU A 107 6.30 2.67 -2.87
CA LEU A 107 7.76 2.73 -2.73
C LEU A 107 8.47 2.71 -4.08
N LEU A 108 7.99 1.91 -5.03
CA LEU A 108 8.55 1.87 -6.38
C LEU A 108 8.14 3.10 -7.21
N ALA A 109 6.86 3.46 -7.22
CA ALA A 109 6.35 4.56 -8.04
C ALA A 109 6.91 5.92 -7.63
N TYR A 110 7.17 6.11 -6.35
CA TYR A 110 7.41 7.43 -5.76
C TYR A 110 8.81 7.61 -5.16
N GLN A 111 9.80 6.83 -5.59
CA GLN A 111 11.18 6.90 -5.09
C GLN A 111 11.74 8.34 -5.13
N CYS A 112 11.48 9.07 -6.22
CA CYS A 112 11.94 10.44 -6.41
C CYS A 112 10.94 11.50 -5.89
N VAL A 113 9.83 11.10 -5.26
CA VAL A 113 8.82 12.03 -4.74
C VAL A 113 9.06 12.29 -3.26
N LYS A 114 9.03 13.57 -2.88
CA LYS A 114 9.07 13.95 -1.46
C LYS A 114 7.67 14.33 -0.98
N PHE A 115 7.07 13.44 -0.20
CA PHE A 115 5.80 13.68 0.48
C PHE A 115 5.98 14.52 1.76
N ASN A 116 4.93 15.23 2.15
CA ASN A 116 4.90 15.98 3.42
C ASN A 116 5.01 15.03 4.63
N GLN A 117 4.35 13.89 4.58
CA GLN A 117 4.46 12.75 5.50
C GLN A 117 3.98 11.47 4.82
N CYS A 118 4.48 10.33 5.26
CA CYS A 118 4.02 9.02 4.83
C CYS A 118 3.59 8.19 6.03
N LEU A 119 2.45 7.51 5.92
CA LEU A 119 1.91 6.60 6.91
C LEU A 119 1.74 5.22 6.26
N PHE A 120 2.45 4.22 6.73
CA PHE A 120 2.36 2.86 6.21
C PHE A 120 1.79 1.91 7.25
N LEU A 121 0.75 1.16 6.86
CA LEU A 121 0.14 0.11 7.66
C LEU A 121 0.57 -1.25 7.12
N SER A 122 1.23 -2.07 7.94
CA SER A 122 1.73 -3.41 7.59
C SER A 122 2.37 -3.46 6.18
N PRO A 123 3.37 -2.61 5.87
CA PRO A 123 3.86 -2.48 4.50
C PRO A 123 4.58 -3.73 4.02
N VAL A 124 4.38 -4.13 2.77
CA VAL A 124 5.34 -4.97 2.05
C VAL A 124 6.50 -4.06 1.62
N VAL A 125 7.70 -4.32 2.12
CA VAL A 125 8.91 -3.54 1.80
C VAL A 125 9.87 -4.31 0.90
N ASP A 126 9.70 -5.63 0.81
CA ASP A 126 10.49 -6.54 -0.03
C ASP A 126 9.54 -7.57 -0.69
N MET A 127 9.13 -7.29 -1.91
CA MET A 127 8.22 -8.16 -2.66
C MET A 127 8.91 -9.42 -3.16
N GLN A 128 10.20 -9.35 -3.47
CA GLN A 128 10.95 -10.54 -3.86
C GLN A 128 10.89 -11.57 -2.73
N ARG A 129 11.18 -11.12 -1.50
CA ARG A 129 11.16 -11.97 -0.32
C ARG A 129 9.75 -12.56 -0.07
N LEU A 130 8.70 -11.76 -0.22
CA LEU A 130 7.32 -12.25 -0.06
C LEU A 130 7.00 -13.34 -1.09
N ILE A 131 7.36 -13.15 -2.36
CA ILE A 131 7.17 -14.17 -3.40
C ILE A 131 7.98 -15.44 -3.08
N GLU A 132 9.22 -15.30 -2.65
CA GLU A 132 10.07 -16.45 -2.26
C GLU A 132 9.47 -17.22 -1.07
N ASN A 133 8.91 -16.53 -0.08
CA ASN A 133 8.18 -17.14 1.02
C ASN A 133 6.95 -17.92 0.51
N MET A 134 6.16 -17.34 -0.38
CA MET A 134 5.04 -18.02 -1.01
C MET A 134 5.49 -19.25 -1.79
N MET A 135 6.59 -19.16 -2.51
CA MET A 135 7.17 -20.32 -3.21
C MET A 135 7.55 -21.45 -2.22
N ILE A 136 8.13 -21.10 -1.07
CA ILE A 136 8.43 -22.08 0.00
C ILE A 136 7.15 -22.67 0.58
N TRP A 137 6.14 -21.88 0.91
CA TRP A 137 4.89 -22.36 1.52
C TRP A 137 4.10 -23.31 0.62
N PHE A 138 4.23 -23.16 -0.71
CA PHE A 138 3.51 -23.96 -1.70
C PHE A 138 4.38 -24.97 -2.45
N GLU A 139 5.61 -25.21 -1.98
CA GLU A 139 6.57 -26.16 -2.58
C GLU A 139 6.81 -25.89 -4.09
N ILE A 140 6.91 -24.61 -4.44
CA ILE A 140 7.21 -24.13 -5.79
C ILE A 140 8.67 -23.70 -5.81
N ASN A 141 9.45 -24.22 -6.76
CA ASN A 141 10.80 -23.73 -7.02
C ASN A 141 10.83 -22.81 -8.25
N GLU A 142 11.91 -22.05 -8.42
CA GLU A 142 12.05 -21.08 -9.53
C GLU A 142 11.99 -21.77 -10.90
N GLU A 143 12.54 -22.99 -11.04
CA GLU A 143 12.51 -23.75 -12.31
C GLU A 143 11.08 -24.10 -12.71
N LYS A 144 10.29 -24.61 -11.77
CA LYS A 144 8.86 -24.91 -11.99
C LYS A 144 8.06 -23.65 -12.35
N LEU A 145 8.28 -22.54 -11.64
CA LEU A 145 7.60 -21.27 -11.94
C LEU A 145 8.03 -20.74 -13.31
N LYS A 146 9.30 -20.87 -13.68
CA LYS A 146 9.83 -20.49 -15.01
C LYS A 146 9.22 -21.31 -16.14
N GLU A 147 9.08 -22.63 -15.97
CA GLU A 147 8.49 -23.52 -16.96
C GLU A 147 7.00 -23.24 -17.17
N GLN A 148 6.23 -23.11 -16.08
CA GLN A 148 4.79 -22.93 -16.14
C GLN A 148 4.36 -21.48 -16.41
N LYS A 149 5.27 -20.48 -16.22
CA LYS A 149 5.05 -19.04 -16.34
C LYS A 149 4.13 -18.46 -15.27
N MET A 150 3.12 -19.19 -14.85
CA MET A 150 2.20 -18.81 -13.78
C MET A 150 1.75 -20.06 -13.02
N ILE A 151 1.60 -19.94 -11.69
CA ILE A 151 1.12 -21.01 -10.81
C ILE A 151 0.13 -20.41 -9.83
N GLU A 152 -1.10 -20.90 -9.89
CA GLU A 152 -2.13 -20.55 -8.91
C GLU A 152 -1.91 -21.35 -7.61
N THR A 153 -1.92 -20.67 -6.47
CA THR A 153 -1.76 -21.27 -5.16
C THR A 153 -3.10 -21.63 -4.54
N SER A 154 -3.09 -22.51 -3.55
CA SER A 154 -4.32 -22.96 -2.85
C SER A 154 -5.03 -21.85 -2.06
N ILE A 155 -4.39 -20.70 -1.83
CA ILE A 155 -4.98 -19.51 -1.18
C ILE A 155 -5.57 -18.51 -2.18
N GLY A 156 -5.58 -18.84 -3.49
CA GLY A 156 -6.11 -18.02 -4.55
C GLY A 156 -5.18 -16.87 -5.00
N GLU A 157 -3.91 -16.90 -4.62
CA GLU A 157 -2.89 -16.03 -5.18
C GLU A 157 -2.20 -16.72 -6.34
N THR A 158 -1.88 -15.97 -7.40
CA THR A 158 -1.16 -16.51 -8.56
C THR A 158 0.25 -15.93 -8.59
N LEU A 159 1.25 -16.84 -8.61
CA LEU A 159 2.64 -16.45 -8.81
C LEU A 159 2.91 -16.39 -10.32
N TYR A 160 3.48 -15.27 -10.76
CA TYR A 160 3.90 -15.03 -12.16
C TYR A 160 5.41 -14.94 -12.23
N TYR A 161 6.03 -15.70 -13.15
CA TYR A 161 7.49 -15.70 -13.32
C TYR A 161 8.04 -14.34 -13.76
N ASP A 162 7.35 -13.67 -14.68
CA ASP A 162 7.74 -12.34 -15.16
C ASP A 162 7.68 -11.28 -14.03
N TYR A 163 6.67 -11.37 -13.16
CA TYR A 163 6.58 -10.49 -11.99
C TYR A 163 7.70 -10.77 -10.98
N TYR A 164 8.00 -12.05 -10.73
CA TYR A 164 9.14 -12.43 -9.89
C TYR A 164 10.47 -11.90 -10.43
N CYS A 165 10.72 -12.05 -11.73
CA CYS A 165 11.91 -11.47 -12.38
C CYS A 165 11.94 -9.94 -12.24
N TYR A 166 10.81 -9.28 -12.46
CA TYR A 166 10.71 -7.83 -12.35
C TYR A 166 11.09 -7.32 -10.95
N VAL A 167 10.55 -7.92 -9.89
CA VAL A 167 10.85 -7.46 -8.53
C VAL A 167 12.29 -7.75 -8.09
N LYS A 168 12.95 -8.77 -8.66
CA LYS A 168 14.39 -9.02 -8.46
C LYS A 168 15.26 -7.91 -9.05
N GLU A 169 14.83 -7.29 -10.15
CA GLU A 169 15.55 -6.22 -10.83
C GLU A 169 15.18 -4.82 -10.32
N HIS A 170 14.04 -4.68 -9.65
CA HIS A 170 13.48 -3.41 -9.19
C HIS A 170 13.28 -3.40 -7.67
N SER A 171 14.37 -3.39 -6.94
CA SER A 171 14.33 -3.22 -5.48
C SER A 171 14.15 -1.76 -5.08
N VAL A 172 13.61 -1.52 -3.89
CA VAL A 172 13.52 -0.17 -3.30
C VAL A 172 14.90 0.26 -2.82
N THR A 173 15.56 1.13 -3.56
CA THR A 173 16.92 1.61 -3.28
C THR A 173 16.96 3.02 -2.70
N GLU A 174 15.91 3.80 -2.91
CA GLU A 174 15.82 5.20 -2.48
C GLU A 174 14.45 5.50 -1.87
N TRP A 175 14.44 6.17 -0.73
CA TRP A 175 13.22 6.72 -0.14
C TRP A 175 13.55 7.93 0.74
N ASN A 176 13.04 9.11 0.37
CA ASN A 176 13.41 10.39 0.99
C ASN A 176 12.26 11.06 1.75
N SER A 177 11.14 10.39 1.94
CA SER A 177 9.98 10.93 2.65
C SER A 177 9.96 10.49 4.11
N GLN A 178 9.65 11.42 5.01
CA GLN A 178 9.45 11.08 6.43
C GLN A 178 8.31 10.07 6.57
N THR A 179 8.62 8.88 7.06
CA THR A 179 7.69 7.75 7.07
C THR A 179 7.49 7.22 8.49
N MET A 180 6.23 7.01 8.85
CA MET A 180 5.81 6.32 10.06
C MET A 180 5.17 5.00 9.66
N ILE A 181 5.62 3.92 10.27
CA ILE A 181 5.18 2.54 10.00
C ILE A 181 4.45 2.02 11.22
N LEU A 182 3.25 1.47 11.02
CA LEU A 182 2.58 0.62 11.99
C LEU A 182 2.66 -0.83 11.53
N TYR A 183 3.18 -1.71 12.38
CA TYR A 183 3.44 -3.12 12.10
C TYR A 183 2.87 -3.99 13.21
N GLY A 184 2.27 -5.12 12.83
CA GLY A 184 1.76 -6.13 13.77
C GLY A 184 2.85 -7.13 14.15
N GLU A 185 3.06 -7.38 15.44
CA GLU A 185 4.09 -8.31 15.94
C GLU A 185 3.92 -9.73 15.36
N ASN A 186 2.67 -10.17 15.17
CA ASN A 186 2.32 -11.48 14.61
C ASN A 186 2.07 -11.43 13.08
N ASP A 187 2.66 -10.47 12.39
CA ASP A 187 2.61 -10.42 10.93
C ASP A 187 3.29 -11.66 10.35
N ASN A 188 2.50 -12.49 9.67
CA ASN A 188 2.95 -13.75 9.08
C ASN A 188 3.26 -13.67 7.58
N LEU A 189 3.11 -12.49 6.97
CA LEU A 189 3.42 -12.25 5.56
C LEU A 189 4.75 -11.53 5.37
N CYS A 190 5.02 -10.53 6.20
CA CYS A 190 6.23 -9.71 6.13
C CYS A 190 7.04 -9.89 7.41
N GLU A 191 8.19 -10.53 7.33
CA GLU A 191 9.02 -10.81 8.51
C GLU A 191 9.54 -9.51 9.14
N TYR A 192 9.49 -9.44 10.45
CA TYR A 192 9.92 -8.29 11.24
C TYR A 192 11.32 -7.78 10.89
N GLU A 193 12.28 -8.68 10.64
CA GLU A 193 13.66 -8.29 10.35
C GLU A 193 13.79 -7.49 9.05
N TYR A 194 12.96 -7.75 8.04
CA TYR A 194 12.93 -6.97 6.80
C TYR A 194 12.31 -5.59 7.03
N ILE A 195 11.22 -5.51 7.80
CA ILE A 195 10.59 -4.23 8.17
C ILE A 195 11.57 -3.38 9.01
N LYS A 196 12.24 -3.98 9.99
CA LYS A 196 13.22 -3.31 10.84
C LYS A 196 14.42 -2.81 10.04
N LYS A 197 14.94 -3.63 9.13
CA LYS A 197 16.04 -3.25 8.23
C LYS A 197 15.65 -2.06 7.36
N PHE A 198 14.46 -2.11 6.75
CA PHE A 198 13.91 -1.02 5.94
C PHE A 198 13.76 0.26 6.77
N ALA A 199 13.11 0.16 7.94
CA ALA A 199 12.90 1.30 8.82
C ALA A 199 14.21 1.95 9.27
N SER A 200 15.21 1.14 9.61
CA SER A 200 16.55 1.62 10.01
C SER A 200 17.28 2.27 8.83
N HIS A 201 17.22 1.68 7.64
CA HIS A 201 17.91 2.18 6.45
C HIS A 201 17.38 3.54 5.99
N PHE A 202 16.05 3.71 6.01
CA PHE A 202 15.38 4.94 5.57
C PHE A 202 14.95 5.86 6.71
N ASN A 203 15.42 5.60 7.93
CA ASN A 203 15.11 6.41 9.13
C ASN A 203 13.61 6.62 9.35
N CYS A 204 12.82 5.52 9.25
CA CYS A 204 11.39 5.53 9.50
C CYS A 204 11.09 5.38 11.00
N ASP A 205 10.00 6.00 11.45
CA ASP A 205 9.45 5.77 12.81
C ASP A 205 8.62 4.46 12.79
N LEU A 206 9.11 3.41 13.43
CA LEU A 206 8.48 2.09 13.47
C LEU A 206 7.75 1.89 14.79
N LYS A 207 6.43 1.77 14.73
CA LYS A 207 5.56 1.39 15.83
C LYS A 207 5.09 -0.05 15.66
N ILE A 208 5.29 -0.87 16.69
CA ILE A 208 4.84 -2.26 16.72
C ILE A 208 3.60 -2.37 17.59
N MET A 209 2.58 -3.04 17.08
CA MET A 209 1.43 -3.46 17.88
C MET A 209 1.69 -4.87 18.42
N GLU A 210 1.76 -5.01 19.73
CA GLU A 210 1.86 -6.31 20.41
C GLU A 210 0.66 -7.19 20.04
N ASN A 211 0.91 -8.45 19.67
CA ASN A 211 -0.09 -9.41 19.16
C ASN A 211 -0.89 -8.91 17.93
N GLY A 212 -0.46 -7.86 17.25
CA GLY A 212 -1.07 -7.42 15.98
C GLY A 212 -0.75 -8.36 14.84
N GLU A 213 -1.72 -8.57 13.94
CA GLU A 213 -1.56 -9.36 12.72
C GLU A 213 -1.22 -8.47 11.52
N HIS A 214 -0.89 -9.08 10.37
CA HIS A 214 -0.71 -8.33 9.12
C HIS A 214 -1.97 -7.55 8.74
N PHE A 215 -3.12 -8.21 8.86
CA PHE A 215 -4.41 -7.64 8.52
C PHE A 215 -5.11 -7.07 9.75
N PHE A 216 -5.07 -5.75 9.89
CA PHE A 216 -5.72 -5.03 10.98
C PHE A 216 -7.25 -5.01 10.80
N HIS A 217 -7.95 -6.00 11.35
CA HIS A 217 -9.41 -6.17 11.22
C HIS A 217 -10.12 -6.42 12.54
N LEU A 218 -9.41 -6.86 13.57
CA LEU A 218 -9.98 -7.08 14.89
C LEU A 218 -10.22 -5.73 15.58
N LYS A 219 -11.22 -5.68 16.47
CA LYS A 219 -11.62 -4.45 17.16
C LYS A 219 -10.45 -3.77 17.87
N ASN A 220 -9.67 -4.53 18.65
CA ASN A 220 -8.50 -4.00 19.36
C ASN A 220 -7.41 -3.50 18.39
N GLN A 221 -7.22 -4.15 17.25
CA GLN A 221 -6.27 -3.73 16.21
C GLN A 221 -6.73 -2.42 15.55
N LEU A 222 -8.03 -2.30 15.25
CA LEU A 222 -8.60 -1.07 14.68
C LEU A 222 -8.56 0.09 15.70
N GLU A 223 -8.82 -0.17 16.99
CA GLU A 223 -8.68 0.84 18.05
C GLU A 223 -7.22 1.31 18.19
N PHE A 224 -6.25 0.39 18.14
CA PHE A 224 -4.84 0.74 18.17
C PHE A 224 -4.43 1.57 16.93
N TYR A 225 -4.88 1.16 15.75
CA TYR A 225 -4.67 1.90 14.51
C TYR A 225 -5.28 3.30 14.56
N GLN A 226 -6.51 3.45 15.10
CA GLN A 226 -7.14 4.76 15.28
C GLN A 226 -6.29 5.69 16.15
N ASN A 227 -5.81 5.20 17.31
CA ASN A 227 -4.96 5.97 18.21
C ASN A 227 -3.64 6.37 17.53
N TRP A 228 -3.06 5.46 16.74
CA TRP A 228 -1.85 5.75 15.97
C TRP A 228 -2.09 6.82 14.90
N LEU A 229 -3.22 6.79 14.20
CA LEU A 229 -3.59 7.85 13.26
C LEU A 229 -3.75 9.20 13.94
N GLU A 230 -4.39 9.23 15.11
CA GLU A 230 -4.55 10.46 15.90
C GLU A 230 -3.22 11.03 16.40
N GLU A 231 -2.24 10.20 16.67
CA GLU A 231 -0.90 10.63 17.02
C GLU A 231 -0.11 11.13 15.80
N LYS A 232 -0.17 10.43 14.67
CA LYS A 232 0.76 10.61 13.54
C LYS A 232 0.27 11.53 12.42
N VAL A 233 -1.03 11.67 12.16
CA VAL A 233 -1.54 12.64 11.17
C VAL A 233 -1.25 14.05 11.67
N LYS A 234 -0.53 14.88 10.91
CA LYS A 234 -0.10 16.25 11.33
C LYS A 234 -0.84 17.31 10.57
#